data_e6a3427f8bb1f42965bd2d886bfe7557
#
_entry.id   e6a3427f8bb1f42965bd2d886bfe7557
#
_cell.length_a   1.000
_cell.length_b   1.000
_cell.length_c   1.000
_cell.angle_alpha   90.00
_cell.angle_beta   90.00
_cell.angle_gamma   90.00
#
_symmetry.space_group_name_H-M   'P 1'
#
loop_
_entity.id
_entity.type
_entity.pdbx_description
1 polymer ?
#
loop_
_entity_poly.entity_id
_entity_poly.type
_entity_poly.pdbx_seq_one_letter_code
_entity_poly.pdbx_strand_id
1 'polypeptide(L)'
;TDAGREGELIFRLVYEQAGCRKPMKRLWISSMEEQAIKDGFASLKDGSCYDSLYQSALCRAKADWLVGINASRLFSVLYNQNLKVGRVQTPTLAMIVDRNQKIKEFTKEKYYMAHIKFDDMDAVTENFQKKEDADKVAAECQERMCEVEKDDVKEKTVRPSKLYDLTTLQREANRMFGYTAQQTLDAVQEMYEQKLVTYPRTDSQYLTDEMGESTETLIQMLFGKMPYAEGLEYQPDVSKVLNSKKVSDHHAIIPTMEVAKADIGELKERSRKILYLISARVLTATADPYIYESHKCQITCNYHTFYLNAKKTKQEGFKTIEKKLKQFFGIIAEKEEPELDIWAGKHYGPCDSFVSEHFTQPPRQYTEDLCCERGIRNHLQKGAIP
;
A
#
# COMPACT_ATOMS: atom_id res chain seq x y z
N THR A 1 22.41 -18.73 -3.80
CA THR A 1 21.10 -18.72 -3.11
C THR A 1 21.03 -17.55 -2.17
N ASP A 2 19.82 -17.03 -1.95
CA ASP A 2 19.59 -15.85 -1.12
C ASP A 2 20.11 -16.03 0.31
N ALA A 3 20.43 -14.90 0.96
CA ALA A 3 20.84 -14.84 2.35
C ALA A 3 19.61 -14.95 3.26
N GLY A 4 19.00 -16.13 3.30
CA GLY A 4 17.77 -16.39 4.02
C GLY A 4 17.49 -17.87 4.23
N ARG A 5 16.46 -18.16 5.01
CA ARG A 5 16.06 -19.52 5.38
C ARG A 5 15.79 -20.43 4.17
N GLU A 6 15.05 -19.93 3.19
CA GLU A 6 14.70 -20.71 1.99
C GLU A 6 15.91 -20.87 1.07
N GLY A 7 16.76 -19.85 0.95
CA GLY A 7 18.01 -19.95 0.19
C GLY A 7 18.98 -20.96 0.78
N GLU A 8 19.07 -21.05 2.12
CA GLU A 8 19.87 -22.06 2.79
C GLU A 8 19.32 -23.47 2.52
N LEU A 9 18.00 -23.67 2.58
CA LEU A 9 17.36 -24.95 2.27
C LEU A 9 17.67 -25.39 0.83
N ILE A 10 17.48 -24.50 -0.14
CA ILE A 10 17.74 -24.79 -1.56
C ILE A 10 19.20 -25.20 -1.76
N PHE A 11 20.13 -24.43 -1.19
CA PHE A 11 21.56 -24.76 -1.30
C PHE A 11 21.88 -26.14 -0.71
N ARG A 12 21.41 -26.44 0.51
CA ARG A 12 21.67 -27.73 1.18
C ARG A 12 21.10 -28.90 0.40
N LEU A 13 19.89 -28.78 -0.12
CA LEU A 13 19.28 -29.84 -0.95
C LEU A 13 20.09 -30.08 -2.21
N VAL A 14 20.57 -29.05 -2.88
CA VAL A 14 21.46 -29.22 -4.08
C VAL A 14 22.79 -29.81 -3.69
N TYR A 15 23.41 -29.37 -2.60
CA TYR A 15 24.67 -29.88 -2.08
C TYR A 15 24.59 -31.38 -1.73
N GLU A 16 23.53 -31.79 -1.02
CA GLU A 16 23.27 -33.18 -0.67
C GLU A 16 23.01 -34.06 -1.93
N GLN A 17 22.14 -33.54 -2.83
CA GLN A 17 21.79 -34.25 -4.06
C GLN A 17 23.01 -34.44 -5.00
N ALA A 18 23.93 -33.50 -5.01
CA ALA A 18 25.19 -33.60 -5.76
C ALA A 18 26.23 -34.56 -5.12
N GLY A 19 25.94 -35.12 -3.94
CA GLY A 19 26.87 -35.96 -3.19
C GLY A 19 28.14 -35.22 -2.76
N CYS A 20 28.09 -33.90 -2.67
CA CYS A 20 29.23 -33.06 -2.35
C CYS A 20 29.64 -33.24 -0.88
N ARG A 21 30.96 -33.38 -0.62
CA ARG A 21 31.53 -33.51 0.73
C ARG A 21 32.61 -32.47 1.01
N LYS A 22 32.74 -31.46 0.16
CA LYS A 22 33.73 -30.39 0.35
C LYS A 22 33.31 -29.46 1.47
N PRO A 23 34.25 -28.89 2.24
CA PRO A 23 33.92 -27.85 3.19
C PRO A 23 33.20 -26.69 2.50
N MET A 24 32.15 -26.15 3.13
CA MET A 24 31.39 -25.04 2.60
C MET A 24 31.50 -23.82 3.50
N LYS A 25 31.56 -22.65 2.88
CA LYS A 25 31.43 -21.35 3.54
C LYS A 25 30.26 -20.60 2.96
N ARG A 26 29.61 -19.82 3.79
CA ARG A 26 28.42 -19.07 3.42
C ARG A 26 28.75 -17.59 3.24
N LEU A 27 28.48 -17.08 2.05
CA LEU A 27 28.41 -15.65 1.76
C LEU A 27 27.03 -15.14 2.18
N TRP A 28 27.00 -14.16 3.08
CA TRP A 28 25.75 -13.57 3.59
C TRP A 28 25.73 -12.09 3.30
N ILE A 29 25.03 -11.69 2.24
CA ILE A 29 24.91 -10.32 1.77
C ILE A 29 23.47 -9.99 1.43
N SER A 30 23.04 -8.77 1.69
CA SER A 30 21.70 -8.24 1.38
C SER A 30 21.71 -7.22 0.24
N SER A 31 22.88 -6.86 -0.27
CA SER A 31 23.09 -5.97 -1.41
C SER A 31 24.05 -6.60 -2.43
N MET A 32 23.83 -6.31 -3.71
CA MET A 32 24.70 -6.73 -4.81
C MET A 32 25.69 -5.63 -5.22
N GLU A 33 25.87 -4.60 -4.40
CA GLU A 33 26.88 -3.57 -4.61
C GLU A 33 28.29 -4.12 -4.43
N GLU A 34 29.24 -3.58 -5.17
CA GLU A 34 30.62 -4.08 -5.22
C GLU A 34 31.27 -4.13 -3.83
N GLN A 35 31.04 -3.10 -3.00
CA GLN A 35 31.60 -3.05 -1.66
C GLN A 35 30.98 -4.11 -0.76
N ALA A 36 29.65 -4.28 -0.77
CA ALA A 36 28.94 -5.29 0.02
C ALA A 36 29.41 -6.71 -0.35
N ILE A 37 29.68 -6.96 -1.62
CA ILE A 37 30.23 -8.24 -2.10
C ILE A 37 31.65 -8.46 -1.56
N LYS A 38 32.53 -7.45 -1.64
CA LYS A 38 33.91 -7.54 -1.12
C LYS A 38 33.94 -7.83 0.38
N ASP A 39 33.14 -7.08 1.15
CA ASP A 39 33.05 -7.22 2.61
C ASP A 39 32.45 -8.58 2.99
N GLY A 40 31.45 -9.05 2.25
CA GLY A 40 30.86 -10.36 2.41
C GLY A 40 31.87 -11.49 2.18
N PHE A 41 32.71 -11.40 1.15
CA PHE A 41 33.79 -12.37 0.93
C PHE A 41 34.89 -12.31 1.99
N ALA A 42 35.17 -11.13 2.53
CA ALA A 42 36.11 -10.98 3.65
C ALA A 42 35.58 -11.58 4.97
N SER A 43 34.24 -11.65 5.14
CA SER A 43 33.55 -12.11 6.35
C SER A 43 32.83 -13.46 6.19
N LEU A 44 33.28 -14.33 5.29
CA LEU A 44 32.69 -15.65 5.06
C LEU A 44 32.63 -16.48 6.35
N LYS A 45 31.44 -17.01 6.66
CA LYS A 45 31.23 -17.89 7.82
C LYS A 45 31.18 -19.35 7.40
N ASP A 46 31.56 -20.22 8.35
CA ASP A 46 31.41 -21.65 8.15
C ASP A 46 29.96 -22.05 7.94
N GLY A 47 29.71 -23.03 7.08
CA GLY A 47 28.35 -23.49 6.77
C GLY A 47 27.61 -24.02 8.01
N SER A 48 28.31 -24.59 8.99
CA SER A 48 27.73 -25.10 10.23
C SER A 48 27.02 -24.00 11.06
N CYS A 49 27.44 -22.74 10.95
CA CYS A 49 26.76 -21.62 11.58
C CYS A 49 25.29 -21.46 11.18
N TYR A 50 24.89 -22.05 10.06
CA TYR A 50 23.54 -21.96 9.48
C TYR A 50 22.74 -23.27 9.59
N ASP A 51 23.23 -24.28 10.32
CA ASP A 51 22.53 -25.56 10.48
C ASP A 51 21.15 -25.41 11.10
N SER A 52 20.99 -24.57 12.12
CA SER A 52 19.68 -24.28 12.74
C SER A 52 18.71 -23.64 11.75
N LEU A 53 19.20 -22.74 10.88
CA LEU A 53 18.42 -22.10 9.85
C LEU A 53 17.92 -23.11 8.81
N TYR A 54 18.82 -24.01 8.36
CA TYR A 54 18.48 -25.13 7.46
C TYR A 54 17.42 -26.05 8.09
N GLN A 55 17.62 -26.47 9.35
CA GLN A 55 16.67 -27.35 10.04
C GLN A 55 15.30 -26.69 10.20
N SER A 56 15.25 -25.40 10.52
CA SER A 56 13.99 -24.65 10.57
C SER A 56 13.24 -24.67 9.24
N ALA A 57 13.95 -24.42 8.13
CA ALA A 57 13.36 -24.46 6.78
C ALA A 57 12.87 -25.86 6.40
N LEU A 58 13.68 -26.87 6.68
CA LEU A 58 13.36 -28.27 6.40
C LEU A 58 12.15 -28.75 7.20
N CYS A 59 12.07 -28.45 8.50
CA CYS A 59 10.93 -28.78 9.36
C CYS A 59 9.65 -28.14 8.82
N ARG A 60 9.71 -26.88 8.42
CA ARG A 60 8.58 -26.18 7.81
C ARG A 60 8.12 -26.85 6.52
N ALA A 61 9.05 -27.15 5.61
CA ALA A 61 8.73 -27.81 4.35
C ALA A 61 8.07 -29.19 4.57
N LYS A 62 8.62 -30.00 5.51
CA LYS A 62 8.04 -31.30 5.89
C LYS A 62 6.65 -31.17 6.51
N ALA A 63 6.44 -30.22 7.42
CA ALA A 63 5.14 -29.99 8.04
C ALA A 63 4.10 -29.55 7.02
N ASP A 64 4.42 -28.60 6.15
CA ASP A 64 3.54 -28.14 5.08
C ASP A 64 3.15 -29.30 4.14
N TRP A 65 4.11 -30.15 3.79
CA TRP A 65 3.86 -31.32 2.95
C TRP A 65 2.96 -32.36 3.64
N LEU A 66 3.30 -32.75 4.87
CA LEU A 66 2.57 -33.77 5.61
C LEU A 66 1.11 -33.35 5.86
N VAL A 67 0.89 -32.12 6.34
CA VAL A 67 -0.46 -31.62 6.58
C VAL A 67 -1.21 -31.46 5.27
N GLY A 68 -0.58 -30.82 4.28
CA GLY A 68 -1.20 -30.52 3.00
C GLY A 68 -1.64 -31.79 2.24
N ILE A 69 -0.78 -32.82 2.13
CA ILE A 69 -1.12 -34.03 1.39
C ILE A 69 -2.17 -34.89 2.11
N ASN A 70 -2.00 -35.10 3.42
CA ASN A 70 -2.95 -35.96 4.17
C ASN A 70 -4.34 -35.33 4.25
N ALA A 71 -4.44 -34.03 4.58
CA ALA A 71 -5.71 -33.33 4.63
C ALA A 71 -6.37 -33.24 3.24
N SER A 72 -5.61 -32.94 2.18
CA SER A 72 -6.15 -32.90 0.81
C SER A 72 -6.71 -34.28 0.39
N ARG A 73 -6.01 -35.36 0.68
CA ARG A 73 -6.49 -36.72 0.39
C ARG A 73 -7.72 -37.07 1.20
N LEU A 74 -7.71 -36.80 2.50
CA LEU A 74 -8.83 -37.07 3.38
C LEU A 74 -10.10 -36.35 2.90
N PHE A 75 -10.05 -35.04 2.70
CA PHE A 75 -11.23 -34.30 2.25
C PHE A 75 -11.65 -34.65 0.84
N SER A 76 -10.71 -34.95 -0.07
CA SER A 76 -11.04 -35.37 -1.42
C SER A 76 -11.80 -36.70 -1.43
N VAL A 77 -11.42 -37.64 -0.57
CA VAL A 77 -12.14 -38.93 -0.43
C VAL A 77 -13.50 -38.74 0.25
N LEU A 78 -13.57 -37.98 1.34
CA LEU A 78 -14.83 -37.76 2.09
C LEU A 78 -15.91 -37.07 1.26
N TYR A 79 -15.51 -36.13 0.42
CA TYR A 79 -16.44 -35.33 -0.39
C TYR A 79 -16.51 -35.75 -1.86
N ASN A 80 -15.77 -36.77 -2.24
CA ASN A 80 -15.65 -37.24 -3.64
C ASN A 80 -15.37 -36.11 -4.64
N GLN A 81 -14.48 -35.22 -4.27
CA GLN A 81 -14.07 -34.05 -5.05
C GLN A 81 -12.57 -33.77 -4.85
N ASN A 82 -11.93 -33.19 -5.84
CA ASN A 82 -10.53 -32.79 -5.69
C ASN A 82 -10.42 -31.52 -4.83
N LEU A 83 -10.25 -31.71 -3.52
CA LEU A 83 -10.14 -30.65 -2.53
C LEU A 83 -8.69 -30.51 -2.09
N LYS A 84 -8.13 -29.31 -2.30
CA LYS A 84 -6.77 -28.98 -1.90
C LYS A 84 -6.75 -28.25 -0.56
N VAL A 85 -5.95 -28.73 0.37
CA VAL A 85 -5.71 -28.09 1.66
C VAL A 85 -4.29 -27.56 1.71
N GLY A 86 -4.11 -26.34 2.19
CA GLY A 86 -2.80 -25.74 2.32
C GLY A 86 -2.79 -24.61 3.34
N ARG A 87 -1.64 -24.38 3.90
CA ARG A 87 -1.39 -23.42 4.98
C ARG A 87 -1.83 -21.98 4.66
N VAL A 88 -1.77 -21.58 3.39
CA VAL A 88 -2.15 -20.24 2.93
C VAL A 88 -3.55 -20.26 2.31
N GLN A 89 -3.78 -21.16 1.36
CA GLN A 89 -5.01 -21.16 0.57
C GLN A 89 -6.27 -21.46 1.40
N THR A 90 -6.20 -22.37 2.36
CA THR A 90 -7.38 -22.75 3.15
C THR A 90 -7.85 -21.63 4.10
N PRO A 91 -6.98 -21.01 4.91
CA PRO A 91 -7.39 -19.84 5.70
C PRO A 91 -7.85 -18.66 4.85
N THR A 92 -7.23 -18.42 3.70
CA THR A 92 -7.65 -17.35 2.78
C THR A 92 -9.06 -17.61 2.26
N LEU A 93 -9.35 -18.86 1.85
CA LEU A 93 -10.68 -19.26 1.42
C LEU A 93 -11.72 -19.10 2.55
N ALA A 94 -11.38 -19.53 3.76
CA ALA A 94 -12.26 -19.39 4.93
C ALA A 94 -12.63 -17.91 5.19
N MET A 95 -11.66 -17.00 5.09
CA MET A 95 -11.92 -15.56 5.25
C MET A 95 -12.83 -15.01 4.14
N ILE A 96 -12.67 -15.47 2.90
CA ILE A 96 -13.54 -15.05 1.78
C ILE A 96 -14.97 -15.57 2.01
N VAL A 97 -15.12 -16.81 2.44
CA VAL A 97 -16.43 -17.41 2.75
C VAL A 97 -17.12 -16.67 3.89
N ASP A 98 -16.44 -16.41 5.01
CA ASP A 98 -16.97 -15.63 6.13
C ASP A 98 -17.39 -14.21 5.70
N ARG A 99 -16.58 -13.55 4.86
CA ARG A 99 -16.93 -12.25 4.31
C ARG A 99 -18.17 -12.30 3.43
N ASN A 100 -18.27 -13.28 2.55
CA ASN A 100 -19.43 -13.47 1.68
C ASN A 100 -20.69 -13.76 2.48
N GLN A 101 -20.58 -14.52 3.57
CA GLN A 101 -21.69 -14.78 4.47
C GLN A 101 -22.18 -13.49 5.12
N LYS A 102 -21.27 -12.66 5.68
CA LYS A 102 -21.61 -11.34 6.24
C LYS A 102 -22.27 -10.40 5.24
N ILE A 103 -21.89 -10.49 3.95
CA ILE A 103 -22.54 -9.72 2.89
C ILE A 103 -23.96 -10.23 2.61
N LYS A 104 -24.15 -11.55 2.57
CA LYS A 104 -25.46 -12.17 2.32
C LYS A 104 -26.47 -11.95 3.45
N GLU A 105 -25.97 -11.98 4.68
CA GLU A 105 -26.79 -11.79 5.89
C GLU A 105 -27.03 -10.31 6.21
N PHE A 106 -26.38 -9.40 5.48
CA PHE A 106 -26.50 -7.97 5.73
C PHE A 106 -27.90 -7.46 5.41
N THR A 107 -28.54 -6.85 6.40
CA THR A 107 -29.81 -6.16 6.23
C THR A 107 -29.57 -4.68 5.95
N LYS A 108 -30.06 -4.24 4.81
CA LYS A 108 -29.90 -2.86 4.36
C LYS A 108 -30.91 -1.97 5.09
N GLU A 109 -30.42 -1.03 5.87
CA GLU A 109 -31.23 -0.03 6.58
C GLU A 109 -31.17 1.31 5.87
N LYS A 110 -32.31 1.98 5.81
CA LYS A 110 -32.46 3.30 5.21
C LYS A 110 -32.31 4.36 6.31
N TYR A 111 -31.65 5.46 6.00
CA TYR A 111 -31.55 6.64 6.85
C TYR A 111 -31.55 7.91 6.00
N TYR A 112 -31.83 9.03 6.64
CA TYR A 112 -31.94 10.33 5.99
C TYR A 112 -31.04 11.34 6.68
N MET A 113 -30.55 12.33 5.91
CA MET A 113 -29.78 13.44 6.43
C MET A 113 -30.35 14.75 5.87
N ALA A 114 -30.48 15.74 6.69
CA ALA A 114 -30.77 17.10 6.23
C ALA A 114 -29.46 17.82 5.95
N HIS A 115 -29.41 18.56 4.87
CA HIS A 115 -28.29 19.35 4.41
C HIS A 115 -28.61 20.83 4.44
N ILE A 116 -27.59 21.65 4.69
CA ILE A 116 -27.59 23.07 4.40
C ILE A 116 -26.40 23.40 3.50
N LYS A 117 -26.67 24.03 2.38
CA LYS A 117 -25.66 24.58 1.47
C LYS A 117 -25.54 26.08 1.61
N PHE A 118 -24.33 26.56 1.71
CA PHE A 118 -23.99 27.96 1.72
C PHE A 118 -22.61 28.13 1.07
N ASP A 119 -22.47 29.11 0.20
CA ASP A 119 -21.30 29.21 -0.70
C ASP A 119 -21.05 27.86 -1.40
N ASP A 120 -19.81 27.35 -1.39
CA ASP A 120 -19.45 26.04 -1.93
C ASP A 120 -19.43 24.92 -0.87
N MET A 121 -20.01 25.17 0.32
CA MET A 121 -19.99 24.25 1.46
C MET A 121 -21.31 23.51 1.62
N ASP A 122 -21.23 22.27 2.09
CA ASP A 122 -22.38 21.39 2.36
C ASP A 122 -22.23 20.79 3.77
N ALA A 123 -23.03 21.29 4.71
CA ALA A 123 -23.06 20.78 6.07
C ALA A 123 -24.27 19.87 6.28
N VAL A 124 -24.08 18.82 7.09
CA VAL A 124 -25.05 17.73 7.25
C VAL A 124 -25.42 17.51 8.71
N THR A 125 -26.64 17.06 8.96
CA THR A 125 -27.07 16.61 10.30
C THR A 125 -26.55 15.21 10.64
N GLU A 126 -26.80 14.74 11.84
CA GLU A 126 -26.79 13.31 12.16
C GLU A 126 -27.89 12.56 11.39
N ASN A 127 -27.83 11.23 11.44
CA ASN A 127 -28.75 10.37 10.70
C ASN A 127 -30.15 10.35 11.33
N PHE A 128 -31.18 10.56 10.53
CA PHE A 128 -32.57 10.36 10.90
C PHE A 128 -33.07 9.01 10.40
N GLN A 129 -33.88 8.33 11.22
CA GLN A 129 -34.53 7.07 10.83
C GLN A 129 -35.80 7.32 9.98
N LYS A 130 -36.45 8.47 10.16
CA LYS A 130 -37.67 8.86 9.44
C LYS A 130 -37.39 10.06 8.53
N LYS A 131 -37.97 9.99 7.32
CA LYS A 131 -37.84 11.08 6.35
C LYS A 131 -38.47 12.37 6.84
N GLU A 132 -39.64 12.23 7.47
CA GLU A 132 -40.41 13.39 7.95
C GLU A 132 -39.63 14.25 8.94
N ASP A 133 -38.81 13.66 9.80
CA ASP A 133 -37.96 14.36 10.76
C ASP A 133 -36.86 15.16 10.04
N ALA A 134 -36.23 14.58 9.01
CA ALA A 134 -35.23 15.26 8.18
C ALA A 134 -35.87 16.38 7.32
N ASP A 135 -37.02 16.12 6.71
CA ASP A 135 -37.77 17.09 5.90
C ASP A 135 -38.19 18.32 6.74
N LYS A 136 -38.59 18.11 7.98
CA LYS A 136 -38.93 19.19 8.92
C LYS A 136 -37.72 20.07 9.20
N VAL A 137 -36.57 19.49 9.52
CA VAL A 137 -35.34 20.22 9.78
C VAL A 137 -34.91 21.03 8.55
N ALA A 138 -34.95 20.42 7.37
CA ALA A 138 -34.63 21.10 6.12
C ALA A 138 -35.56 22.29 5.87
N ALA A 139 -36.89 22.10 5.99
CA ALA A 139 -37.87 23.16 5.79
C ALA A 139 -37.67 24.33 6.76
N GLU A 140 -37.34 24.07 8.01
CA GLU A 140 -37.09 25.09 9.03
C GLU A 140 -35.79 25.89 8.79
N CYS A 141 -34.83 25.33 8.05
CA CYS A 141 -33.55 25.96 7.73
C CYS A 141 -33.50 26.61 6.34
N GLN A 142 -34.52 26.40 5.50
CA GLN A 142 -34.56 26.97 4.15
C GLN A 142 -34.54 28.49 4.18
N GLU A 143 -33.65 29.10 3.36
CA GLU A 143 -33.44 30.55 3.28
C GLU A 143 -33.08 31.24 4.61
N ARG A 144 -32.56 30.48 5.57
CA ARG A 144 -32.10 31.01 6.86
C ARG A 144 -30.59 31.25 6.85
N MET A 145 -30.17 32.16 7.74
CA MET A 145 -28.74 32.31 8.05
C MET A 145 -28.30 31.20 8.98
N CYS A 146 -27.06 30.74 8.82
CA CYS A 146 -26.40 29.81 9.73
C CYS A 146 -25.16 30.45 10.33
N GLU A 147 -24.78 29.98 11.52
CA GLU A 147 -23.63 30.44 12.28
C GLU A 147 -22.70 29.26 12.57
N VAL A 148 -21.41 29.45 12.41
CA VAL A 148 -20.38 28.48 12.83
C VAL A 148 -20.23 28.63 14.35
N GLU A 149 -20.90 27.79 15.12
CA GLU A 149 -20.83 27.80 16.58
C GLU A 149 -19.46 27.37 17.09
N LYS A 150 -18.85 26.35 16.44
CA LYS A 150 -17.57 25.81 16.84
C LYS A 150 -16.75 25.34 15.62
N ASP A 151 -15.45 25.61 15.63
CA ASP A 151 -14.47 25.09 14.69
C ASP A 151 -13.31 24.45 15.47
N ASP A 152 -13.20 23.12 15.44
CA ASP A 152 -12.10 22.36 16.04
C ASP A 152 -11.04 22.14 14.96
N VAL A 153 -10.02 23.01 14.97
CA VAL A 153 -8.91 22.99 14.00
C VAL A 153 -7.75 22.16 14.51
N LYS A 154 -7.32 21.19 13.72
CA LYS A 154 -6.15 20.36 14.04
C LYS A 154 -5.23 20.26 12.84
N GLU A 155 -3.98 20.64 13.05
CA GLU A 155 -2.94 20.38 12.05
C GLU A 155 -2.65 18.87 11.98
N LYS A 156 -2.66 18.35 10.77
CA LYS A 156 -2.34 16.95 10.49
C LYS A 156 -1.20 16.86 9.51
N THR A 157 -0.22 16.03 9.87
CA THR A 157 0.93 15.70 9.02
C THR A 157 0.80 14.28 8.51
N VAL A 158 0.75 14.13 7.19
CA VAL A 158 0.76 12.82 6.53
C VAL A 158 2.14 12.62 5.92
N ARG A 159 2.83 11.60 6.41
CA ARG A 159 4.15 11.23 5.88
C ARG A 159 4.01 10.51 4.55
N PRO A 160 4.98 10.65 3.63
CA PRO A 160 4.99 9.86 2.41
C PRO A 160 5.06 8.36 2.71
N SER A 161 4.50 7.57 1.80
CA SER A 161 4.62 6.12 1.87
C SER A 161 6.08 5.70 1.66
N LYS A 162 6.49 4.63 2.33
CA LYS A 162 7.81 4.04 2.18
C LYS A 162 8.02 3.49 0.77
N LEU A 163 9.25 3.07 0.45
CA LEU A 163 9.55 2.35 -0.78
C LEU A 163 8.73 1.07 -0.91
N TYR A 164 8.72 0.48 -2.10
CA TYR A 164 7.97 -0.75 -2.33
C TYR A 164 8.71 -1.99 -1.85
N ASP A 165 8.00 -2.81 -1.08
CA ASP A 165 8.15 -4.26 -1.12
C ASP A 165 7.23 -4.85 -2.20
N LEU A 166 7.34 -6.15 -2.46
CA LEU A 166 6.50 -6.80 -3.48
C LEU A 166 5.00 -6.64 -3.18
N THR A 167 4.60 -6.79 -1.92
CA THR A 167 3.20 -6.77 -1.52
C THR A 167 2.58 -5.38 -1.71
N THR A 168 3.26 -4.33 -1.30
CA THR A 168 2.76 -2.96 -1.46
C THR A 168 2.73 -2.53 -2.91
N LEU A 169 3.70 -2.96 -3.72
CA LEU A 169 3.68 -2.73 -5.17
C LEU A 169 2.49 -3.43 -5.84
N GLN A 170 2.24 -4.70 -5.52
CA GLN A 170 1.09 -5.45 -6.04
C GLN A 170 -0.24 -4.79 -5.67
N ARG A 171 -0.38 -4.31 -4.43
CA ARG A 171 -1.57 -3.58 -3.96
C ARG A 171 -1.81 -2.31 -4.77
N GLU A 172 -0.78 -1.52 -4.96
CA GLU A 172 -0.93 -0.25 -5.67
C GLU A 172 -1.14 -0.45 -7.17
N ALA A 173 -0.47 -1.41 -7.80
CA ALA A 173 -0.70 -1.78 -9.19
C ALA A 173 -2.14 -2.32 -9.41
N ASN A 174 -2.68 -3.08 -8.47
CA ASN A 174 -4.07 -3.51 -8.50
C ASN A 174 -5.04 -2.31 -8.38
N ARG A 175 -4.79 -1.41 -7.43
CA ARG A 175 -5.62 -0.23 -7.20
C ARG A 175 -5.63 0.74 -8.38
N MET A 176 -4.47 0.99 -8.99
CA MET A 176 -4.33 1.96 -10.09
C MET A 176 -4.69 1.39 -11.46
N PHE A 177 -4.35 0.13 -11.71
CA PHE A 177 -4.41 -0.46 -13.05
C PHE A 177 -5.24 -1.74 -13.14
N GLY A 178 -5.75 -2.26 -12.01
CA GLY A 178 -6.49 -3.52 -11.97
C GLY A 178 -5.61 -4.76 -12.20
N TYR A 179 -4.28 -4.65 -12.12
CA TYR A 179 -3.39 -5.79 -12.32
C TYR A 179 -3.46 -6.78 -11.17
N THR A 180 -3.45 -8.07 -11.50
CA THR A 180 -3.35 -9.11 -10.46
C THR A 180 -1.96 -9.13 -9.83
N ALA A 181 -1.86 -9.73 -8.64
CA ALA A 181 -0.58 -9.91 -7.96
C ALA A 181 0.44 -10.66 -8.83
N GLN A 182 -0.03 -11.69 -9.57
CA GLN A 182 0.84 -12.45 -10.48
C GLN A 182 1.30 -11.60 -11.66
N GLN A 183 0.39 -10.86 -12.30
CA GLN A 183 0.72 -9.99 -13.41
C GLN A 183 1.75 -8.92 -13.04
N THR A 184 1.65 -8.39 -11.81
CA THR A 184 2.62 -7.43 -11.28
C THR A 184 3.97 -8.08 -11.06
N LEU A 185 4.00 -9.27 -10.43
CA LEU A 185 5.24 -10.01 -10.20
C LEU A 185 5.95 -10.36 -11.51
N ASP A 186 5.22 -10.86 -12.52
CA ASP A 186 5.79 -11.25 -13.81
C ASP A 186 6.45 -10.04 -14.50
N ALA A 187 5.79 -8.87 -14.47
CA ALA A 187 6.34 -7.67 -15.08
C ALA A 187 7.59 -7.15 -14.33
N VAL A 188 7.60 -7.20 -13.00
CA VAL A 188 8.79 -6.80 -12.22
C VAL A 188 9.92 -7.79 -12.39
N GLN A 189 9.62 -9.10 -12.47
CA GLN A 189 10.61 -10.14 -12.73
C GLN A 189 11.28 -9.96 -14.11
N GLU A 190 10.49 -9.68 -15.15
CA GLU A 190 11.00 -9.37 -16.50
C GLU A 190 11.94 -8.15 -16.46
N MET A 191 11.56 -7.08 -15.76
CA MET A 191 12.41 -5.90 -15.63
C MET A 191 13.67 -6.15 -14.79
N TYR A 192 13.59 -7.00 -13.77
CA TYR A 192 14.74 -7.41 -13.00
C TYR A 192 15.77 -8.19 -13.86
N GLU A 193 15.31 -9.11 -14.70
CA GLU A 193 16.16 -9.86 -15.63
C GLU A 193 16.83 -8.93 -16.66
N GLN A 194 16.17 -7.82 -17.03
CA GLN A 194 16.72 -6.74 -17.84
C GLN A 194 17.57 -5.75 -17.04
N LYS A 195 17.77 -5.98 -15.75
CA LYS A 195 18.50 -5.10 -14.81
C LYS A 195 17.91 -3.69 -14.65
N LEU A 196 16.66 -3.48 -14.97
CA LEU A 196 16.00 -2.17 -14.85
C LEU A 196 15.50 -1.88 -13.44
N VAL A 197 15.23 -2.91 -12.65
CA VAL A 197 14.80 -2.80 -11.25
C VAL A 197 15.58 -3.78 -10.37
N THR A 198 15.57 -3.55 -9.06
CA THR A 198 16.17 -4.44 -8.07
C THR A 198 15.32 -5.69 -7.84
N TYR A 199 15.80 -6.64 -7.06
CA TYR A 199 15.16 -7.94 -6.86
C TYR A 199 13.72 -7.81 -6.34
N PRO A 200 12.73 -8.44 -7.03
CA PRO A 200 11.32 -8.16 -6.75
C PRO A 200 10.76 -8.84 -5.50
N ARG A 201 11.35 -9.96 -5.06
CA ARG A 201 10.81 -10.75 -3.94
C ARG A 201 11.42 -10.32 -2.62
N THR A 202 11.14 -9.10 -2.23
CA THR A 202 11.58 -8.52 -0.95
C THR A 202 10.39 -8.16 -0.08
N ASP A 203 10.58 -8.21 1.23
CA ASP A 203 9.65 -7.71 2.25
C ASP A 203 10.14 -6.38 2.86
N SER A 204 11.32 -5.90 2.47
CA SER A 204 11.86 -4.63 2.93
C SER A 204 11.30 -3.45 2.14
N GLN A 205 11.05 -2.37 2.86
CA GLN A 205 10.64 -1.06 2.34
C GLN A 205 11.73 0.00 2.52
N TYR A 206 12.96 -0.44 2.79
CA TYR A 206 14.11 0.40 3.07
C TYR A 206 15.31 -0.02 2.23
N LEU A 207 16.26 0.90 2.08
CA LEU A 207 17.58 0.68 1.52
C LEU A 207 18.60 0.55 2.64
N THR A 208 19.78 0.03 2.34
CA THR A 208 20.91 0.02 3.27
C THR A 208 21.52 1.42 3.38
N ASP A 209 22.14 1.70 4.53
CA ASP A 209 22.72 3.03 4.79
C ASP A 209 23.82 3.40 3.80
N GLU A 210 24.50 2.39 3.22
CA GLU A 210 25.56 2.54 2.20
C GLU A 210 25.02 3.03 0.84
N MET A 211 23.72 2.86 0.58
CA MET A 211 23.08 3.24 -0.69
C MET A 211 22.72 4.74 -0.77
N GLY A 212 23.12 5.56 0.20
CA GLY A 212 22.74 6.98 0.23
C GLY A 212 23.13 7.73 -1.04
N GLU A 213 24.41 7.75 -1.37
CA GLU A 213 24.96 8.47 -2.54
C GLU A 213 24.43 7.93 -3.87
N SER A 214 24.37 6.60 -4.01
CA SER A 214 23.80 5.96 -5.21
C SER A 214 22.32 6.27 -5.39
N THR A 215 21.57 6.41 -4.30
CA THR A 215 20.15 6.79 -4.34
C THR A 215 19.95 8.25 -4.73
N GLU A 216 20.81 9.18 -4.26
CA GLU A 216 20.77 10.58 -4.69
C GLU A 216 21.00 10.69 -6.21
N THR A 217 22.02 9.98 -6.72
CA THR A 217 22.30 9.92 -8.16
C THR A 217 21.13 9.34 -8.94
N LEU A 218 20.52 8.29 -8.43
CA LEU A 218 19.31 7.67 -9.02
C LEU A 218 18.16 8.70 -9.11
N ILE A 219 17.89 9.44 -8.04
CA ILE A 219 16.83 10.45 -8.00
C ILE A 219 17.06 11.53 -9.06
N GLN A 220 18.29 12.03 -9.21
CA GLN A 220 18.64 13.01 -10.23
C GLN A 220 18.36 12.47 -11.65
N MET A 221 18.71 11.21 -11.90
CA MET A 221 18.41 10.56 -13.17
C MET A 221 16.90 10.45 -13.40
N LEU A 222 16.12 10.08 -12.37
CA LEU A 222 14.67 9.98 -12.47
C LEU A 222 13.99 11.31 -12.78
N PHE A 223 14.47 12.42 -12.23
CA PHE A 223 13.96 13.76 -12.59
C PHE A 223 14.09 14.06 -14.07
N GLY A 224 15.21 13.69 -14.68
CA GLY A 224 15.44 13.92 -16.10
C GLY A 224 14.77 12.91 -17.05
N LYS A 225 14.44 11.70 -16.55
CA LYS A 225 13.98 10.59 -17.41
C LYS A 225 12.47 10.37 -17.34
N MET A 226 11.81 10.68 -16.21
CA MET A 226 10.40 10.37 -15.99
C MET A 226 9.49 11.50 -16.50
N PRO A 227 8.56 11.24 -17.44
CA PRO A 227 7.73 12.30 -18.05
C PRO A 227 6.88 13.08 -17.03
N TYR A 228 6.38 12.41 -16.00
CA TYR A 228 5.58 13.05 -14.94
C TYR A 228 6.43 13.86 -13.96
N ALA A 229 7.76 13.77 -14.00
CA ALA A 229 8.66 14.51 -13.11
C ALA A 229 9.00 15.91 -13.63
N GLU A 230 8.63 16.24 -14.87
CA GLU A 230 8.85 17.55 -15.45
C GLU A 230 8.23 18.66 -14.59
N GLY A 231 9.05 19.69 -14.25
CA GLY A 231 8.63 20.80 -13.40
C GLY A 231 8.35 20.43 -11.95
N LEU A 232 8.86 19.31 -11.45
CA LEU A 232 8.91 19.03 -10.01
C LEU A 232 10.08 19.78 -9.37
N GLU A 233 9.76 20.55 -8.33
CA GLU A 233 10.74 21.29 -7.54
C GLU A 233 10.61 20.86 -6.07
N TYR A 234 11.53 20.02 -5.61
CA TYR A 234 11.69 19.69 -4.20
C TYR A 234 13.12 19.19 -3.95
N GLN A 235 13.56 19.25 -2.70
CA GLN A 235 14.84 18.69 -2.29
C GLN A 235 14.61 17.30 -1.68
N PRO A 236 15.10 16.23 -2.31
CA PRO A 236 14.93 14.88 -1.81
C PRO A 236 15.76 14.66 -0.53
N ASP A 237 15.14 14.07 0.47
CA ASP A 237 15.80 13.64 1.70
C ASP A 237 15.93 12.12 1.70
N VAL A 238 17.06 11.64 1.23
CA VAL A 238 17.35 10.20 1.10
C VAL A 238 17.41 9.51 2.47
N SER A 239 17.72 10.23 3.55
CA SER A 239 17.78 9.65 4.89
C SER A 239 16.45 8.99 5.33
N LYS A 240 15.31 9.44 4.77
CA LYS A 240 13.97 8.90 5.06
C LYS A 240 13.80 7.46 4.62
N VAL A 241 14.57 7.00 3.65
CA VAL A 241 14.47 5.66 3.05
C VAL A 241 15.62 4.73 3.44
N LEU A 242 16.65 5.22 4.13
CA LEU A 242 17.79 4.43 4.58
C LEU A 242 17.53 3.82 5.96
N ASN A 243 17.72 2.52 6.11
CA ASN A 243 17.72 1.83 7.39
C ASN A 243 18.19 0.39 7.23
N SER A 244 19.50 0.14 7.33
CA SER A 244 20.09 -1.20 7.20
C SER A 244 19.51 -2.22 8.18
N LYS A 245 19.05 -1.81 9.37
CA LYS A 245 18.45 -2.73 10.37
C LYS A 245 17.09 -3.27 9.95
N LYS A 246 16.43 -2.64 8.96
CA LYS A 246 15.12 -3.03 8.42
C LYS A 246 15.22 -3.67 7.03
N VAL A 247 16.41 -3.89 6.55
CA VAL A 247 16.68 -4.69 5.35
C VAL A 247 17.00 -6.10 5.82
N SER A 248 16.21 -7.07 5.34
CA SER A 248 16.41 -8.49 5.63
C SER A 248 17.36 -9.12 4.60
N ASP A 249 16.83 -9.92 3.69
CA ASP A 249 17.61 -10.62 2.65
C ASP A 249 17.87 -9.69 1.46
N HIS A 250 16.93 -8.82 1.14
CA HIS A 250 17.01 -7.86 0.04
C HIS A 250 16.41 -6.50 0.47
N HIS A 251 16.95 -5.42 -0.07
CA HIS A 251 16.38 -4.08 0.11
C HIS A 251 15.12 -3.87 -0.75
N ALA A 252 14.47 -2.72 -0.60
CA ALA A 252 13.27 -2.34 -1.32
C ALA A 252 13.43 -2.39 -2.85
N ILE A 253 12.29 -2.51 -3.55
CA ILE A 253 12.25 -2.46 -5.02
C ILE A 253 12.42 -1.02 -5.48
N ILE A 254 13.50 -0.76 -6.20
CA ILE A 254 13.80 0.55 -6.82
C ILE A 254 14.29 0.36 -8.27
N PRO A 255 14.21 1.38 -9.11
CA PRO A 255 14.87 1.35 -10.42
C PRO A 255 16.39 1.30 -10.25
N THR A 256 17.10 0.83 -11.27
CA THR A 256 18.55 0.88 -11.34
C THR A 256 19.01 2.02 -12.27
N MET A 257 20.30 2.31 -12.29
CA MET A 257 20.89 3.27 -13.23
C MET A 257 20.83 2.82 -14.71
N GLU A 258 20.54 1.53 -14.97
CA GLU A 258 20.34 1.04 -16.35
C GLU A 258 19.10 1.66 -17.01
N VAL A 259 18.13 2.13 -16.25
CA VAL A 259 16.96 2.86 -16.75
C VAL A 259 17.37 4.12 -17.54
N ALA A 260 18.50 4.74 -17.21
CA ALA A 260 19.01 5.89 -17.96
C ALA A 260 19.28 5.57 -19.44
N LYS A 261 19.75 4.33 -19.71
CA LYS A 261 20.14 3.86 -21.03
C LYS A 261 18.98 3.19 -21.79
N ALA A 262 17.98 2.71 -21.06
CA ALA A 262 16.86 1.99 -21.62
C ALA A 262 15.90 2.91 -22.40
N ASP A 263 15.36 2.40 -23.51
CA ASP A 263 14.18 3.01 -24.14
C ASP A 263 12.91 2.50 -23.42
N ILE A 264 12.38 3.35 -22.54
CA ILE A 264 11.17 3.01 -21.77
C ILE A 264 9.95 2.81 -22.71
N GLY A 265 9.96 3.43 -23.91
CA GLY A 265 8.90 3.30 -24.91
C GLY A 265 8.77 1.89 -25.47
N GLU A 266 9.87 1.15 -25.57
CA GLU A 266 9.90 -0.24 -26.06
C GLU A 266 9.41 -1.29 -25.04
N LEU A 267 9.31 -0.91 -23.76
CA LEU A 267 8.78 -1.80 -22.76
C LEU A 267 7.31 -2.12 -22.99
N LYS A 268 6.90 -3.35 -22.69
CA LYS A 268 5.49 -3.73 -22.64
C LYS A 268 4.73 -2.74 -21.76
N GLU A 269 3.51 -2.38 -22.15
CA GLU A 269 2.69 -1.39 -21.45
C GLU A 269 2.63 -1.65 -19.93
N ARG A 270 2.46 -2.91 -19.52
CA ARG A 270 2.40 -3.28 -18.10
C ARG A 270 3.71 -3.00 -17.39
N SER A 271 4.84 -3.44 -17.94
CA SER A 271 6.18 -3.23 -17.37
C SER A 271 6.50 -1.73 -17.30
N ARG A 272 6.16 -0.98 -18.33
CA ARG A 272 6.32 0.48 -18.35
C ARG A 272 5.50 1.19 -17.27
N LYS A 273 4.22 0.85 -17.09
CA LYS A 273 3.37 1.41 -16.04
C LYS A 273 3.91 1.11 -14.64
N ILE A 274 4.37 -0.11 -14.42
CA ILE A 274 4.96 -0.52 -13.15
C ILE A 274 6.29 0.17 -12.90
N LEU A 275 7.14 0.35 -13.92
CA LEU A 275 8.39 1.11 -13.80
C LEU A 275 8.13 2.56 -13.38
N TYR A 276 7.13 3.22 -14.00
CA TYR A 276 6.73 4.56 -13.61
C TYR A 276 6.23 4.61 -12.17
N LEU A 277 5.47 3.60 -11.74
CA LEU A 277 4.97 3.52 -10.36
C LEU A 277 6.12 3.36 -9.35
N ILE A 278 7.09 2.46 -9.64
CA ILE A 278 8.28 2.25 -8.79
C ILE A 278 9.12 3.54 -8.73
N SER A 279 9.36 4.19 -9.87
CA SER A 279 10.13 5.43 -9.94
C SER A 279 9.46 6.57 -9.17
N ALA A 280 8.15 6.75 -9.34
CA ALA A 280 7.40 7.74 -8.58
C ALA A 280 7.43 7.50 -7.08
N ARG A 281 7.47 6.23 -6.64
CA ARG A 281 7.59 5.89 -5.23
C ARG A 281 8.93 6.30 -4.65
N VAL A 282 10.02 6.18 -5.38
CA VAL A 282 11.34 6.69 -4.94
C VAL A 282 11.28 8.19 -4.73
N LEU A 283 10.70 8.92 -5.67
CA LEU A 283 10.54 10.38 -5.58
C LEU A 283 9.62 10.77 -4.41
N THR A 284 8.47 10.11 -4.25
CA THR A 284 7.54 10.43 -3.16
C THR A 284 8.09 10.09 -1.79
N ALA A 285 8.79 8.96 -1.64
CA ALA A 285 9.31 8.50 -0.35
C ALA A 285 10.39 9.41 0.24
N THR A 286 11.09 10.16 -0.62
CA THR A 286 12.13 11.12 -0.25
C THR A 286 11.62 12.57 -0.15
N ALA A 287 10.36 12.82 -0.52
CA ALA A 287 9.76 14.14 -0.49
C ALA A 287 9.27 14.56 0.91
N ASP A 288 8.87 15.81 1.02
CA ASP A 288 8.31 16.36 2.24
C ASP A 288 6.90 15.82 2.54
N PRO A 289 6.49 15.83 3.81
CA PRO A 289 5.16 15.41 4.19
C PRO A 289 4.08 16.37 3.64
N TYR A 290 2.87 15.83 3.48
CA TYR A 290 1.67 16.63 3.26
C TYR A 290 1.15 17.14 4.61
N ILE A 291 0.98 18.47 4.72
CA ILE A 291 0.50 19.12 5.95
C ILE A 291 -0.79 19.87 5.63
N TYR A 292 -1.82 19.64 6.44
CA TYR A 292 -3.12 20.30 6.30
C TYR A 292 -3.78 20.57 7.64
N GLU A 293 -4.60 21.59 7.70
CA GLU A 293 -5.55 21.82 8.79
C GLU A 293 -6.82 21.03 8.51
N SER A 294 -7.25 20.27 9.51
CA SER A 294 -8.53 19.57 9.51
C SER A 294 -9.50 20.35 10.36
N HIS A 295 -10.52 20.91 9.73
CA HIS A 295 -11.61 21.63 10.37
C HIS A 295 -12.78 20.69 10.64
N LYS A 296 -13.27 20.69 11.87
CA LYS A 296 -14.52 20.04 12.26
C LYS A 296 -15.45 21.10 12.81
N CYS A 297 -16.32 21.57 11.94
CA CYS A 297 -17.23 22.67 12.28
C CYS A 297 -18.56 22.11 12.75
N GLN A 298 -19.06 22.70 13.82
CA GLN A 298 -20.44 22.60 14.24
C GLN A 298 -21.14 23.90 13.84
N ILE A 299 -22.23 23.78 13.09
CA ILE A 299 -22.94 24.90 12.48
C ILE A 299 -24.37 24.86 12.97
N THR A 300 -24.87 25.99 13.46
CA THR A 300 -26.23 26.11 13.92
C THR A 300 -27.07 26.93 12.92
N CYS A 301 -28.18 26.35 12.49
CA CYS A 301 -29.17 26.99 11.65
C CYS A 301 -30.57 26.78 12.28
N ASN A 302 -31.24 27.82 12.63
CA ASN A 302 -32.58 27.78 13.27
C ASN A 302 -32.70 26.74 14.40
N TYR A 303 -31.74 26.73 15.32
CA TYR A 303 -31.62 25.79 16.47
C TYR A 303 -31.28 24.36 16.12
N HIS A 304 -31.06 24.02 14.83
CA HIS A 304 -30.60 22.72 14.39
C HIS A 304 -29.10 22.71 14.19
N THR A 305 -28.48 21.60 14.57
CA THR A 305 -27.04 21.44 14.48
C THR A 305 -26.63 20.63 13.22
N PHE A 306 -25.70 21.18 12.48
CA PHE A 306 -25.10 20.58 11.30
C PHE A 306 -23.60 20.44 11.49
N TYR A 307 -22.99 19.47 10.80
CA TYR A 307 -21.57 19.19 10.87
C TYR A 307 -20.93 19.34 9.49
N LEU A 308 -19.79 20.02 9.46
CA LEU A 308 -18.97 20.15 8.28
C LEU A 308 -17.54 19.68 8.60
N ASN A 309 -17.02 18.78 7.77
CA ASN A 309 -15.62 18.41 7.83
C ASN A 309 -14.91 18.97 6.59
N ALA A 310 -13.85 19.70 6.83
CA ALA A 310 -13.13 20.35 5.78
C ALA A 310 -11.62 20.32 6.00
N LYS A 311 -10.84 20.62 4.96
CA LYS A 311 -9.39 20.61 5.02
C LYS A 311 -8.84 21.83 4.30
N LYS A 312 -7.81 22.41 4.89
CA LYS A 312 -7.04 23.48 4.28
C LYS A 312 -5.59 23.03 4.14
N THR A 313 -5.11 22.90 2.92
CA THR A 313 -3.74 22.48 2.65
C THR A 313 -2.77 23.60 3.02
N LYS A 314 -1.76 23.26 3.83
CA LYS A 314 -0.62 24.15 4.16
C LYS A 314 0.60 23.83 3.32
N GLN A 315 0.87 22.55 3.10
CA GLN A 315 2.03 22.09 2.35
C GLN A 315 1.63 20.84 1.54
N GLU A 316 1.72 20.91 0.23
CA GLU A 316 1.41 19.80 -0.67
C GLU A 316 2.39 18.61 -0.51
N GLY A 317 3.69 18.90 -0.33
CA GLY A 317 4.71 17.89 -0.16
C GLY A 317 4.67 16.82 -1.26
N PHE A 318 4.77 15.55 -0.86
CA PHE A 318 4.78 14.41 -1.79
C PHE A 318 3.50 14.28 -2.64
N LYS A 319 2.40 14.90 -2.24
CA LYS A 319 1.12 14.88 -2.97
C LYS A 319 1.24 15.48 -4.36
N THR A 320 2.10 16.47 -4.55
CA THR A 320 2.38 17.05 -5.87
C THR A 320 2.86 15.99 -6.87
N ILE A 321 3.75 15.08 -6.42
CA ILE A 321 4.29 14.00 -7.25
C ILE A 321 3.17 12.99 -7.58
N GLU A 322 2.37 12.59 -6.58
CA GLU A 322 1.23 11.69 -6.78
C GLU A 322 0.19 12.27 -7.74
N LYS A 323 -0.10 13.58 -7.63
CA LYS A 323 -1.04 14.30 -8.52
C LYS A 323 -0.54 14.26 -9.97
N LYS A 324 0.74 14.59 -10.20
CA LYS A 324 1.35 14.54 -11.53
C LYS A 324 1.36 13.13 -12.12
N LEU A 325 1.67 12.10 -11.32
CA LEU A 325 1.62 10.71 -11.77
C LEU A 325 0.20 10.29 -12.18
N LYS A 326 -0.80 10.62 -11.38
CA LYS A 326 -2.22 10.33 -11.69
C LYS A 326 -2.66 11.05 -12.97
N GLN A 327 -2.30 12.32 -13.13
CA GLN A 327 -2.58 13.09 -14.36
C GLN A 327 -1.90 12.45 -15.57
N PHE A 328 -0.66 12.04 -15.46
CA PHE A 328 0.07 11.36 -16.52
C PHE A 328 -0.62 10.07 -16.99
N PHE A 329 -1.22 9.32 -16.07
CA PHE A 329 -2.01 8.13 -16.39
C PHE A 329 -3.46 8.42 -16.82
N GLY A 330 -3.89 9.68 -16.85
CA GLY A 330 -5.28 10.05 -17.15
C GLY A 330 -6.28 9.63 -16.06
N ILE A 331 -5.78 9.36 -14.86
CA ILE A 331 -6.62 9.08 -13.69
C ILE A 331 -7.15 10.43 -13.20
N ILE A 332 -8.48 10.59 -13.21
CA ILE A 332 -9.15 11.83 -12.81
C ILE A 332 -8.72 12.16 -11.37
N ALA A 333 -8.14 13.33 -11.19
CA ALA A 333 -7.84 13.85 -9.86
C ALA A 333 -9.16 14.04 -9.08
N GLU A 334 -9.13 13.75 -7.79
CA GLU A 334 -10.20 14.17 -6.89
C GLU A 334 -10.41 15.69 -7.07
N LYS A 335 -11.68 16.14 -7.01
CA LYS A 335 -12.00 17.57 -7.07
C LYS A 335 -11.10 18.30 -6.07
N GLU A 336 -10.52 19.40 -6.49
CA GLU A 336 -9.83 20.29 -5.56
C GLU A 336 -10.82 20.71 -4.47
N GLU A 337 -10.43 20.50 -3.22
CA GLU A 337 -11.26 20.96 -2.10
C GLU A 337 -11.23 22.49 -2.15
N PRO A 338 -12.40 23.15 -2.05
CA PRO A 338 -12.45 24.62 -2.08
C PRO A 338 -11.61 25.23 -0.94
N GLU A 339 -11.01 26.37 -1.21
CA GLU A 339 -10.30 27.12 -0.17
C GLU A 339 -11.31 27.51 0.92
N LEU A 340 -11.10 27.00 2.11
CA LEU A 340 -11.99 27.21 3.21
C LEU A 340 -11.65 28.52 3.92
N ASP A 341 -12.63 29.40 3.93
CA ASP A 341 -12.63 30.63 4.74
C ASP A 341 -13.70 30.50 5.84
N ILE A 342 -13.47 29.58 6.80
CA ILE A 342 -14.41 29.26 7.88
C ILE A 342 -13.76 29.42 9.26
N TRP A 343 -14.49 30.05 10.21
CA TRP A 343 -14.07 30.16 11.61
C TRP A 343 -15.27 30.30 12.51
N ALA A 344 -15.14 30.02 13.80
CA ALA A 344 -16.18 30.16 14.79
C ALA A 344 -16.70 31.63 14.90
N GLY A 345 -18.01 31.80 14.95
CA GLY A 345 -18.71 33.10 14.98
C GLY A 345 -19.00 33.68 13.59
N LYS A 346 -18.55 33.05 12.50
CA LYS A 346 -18.90 33.52 11.15
C LYS A 346 -20.29 33.06 10.75
N HIS A 347 -21.04 34.00 10.15
CA HIS A 347 -22.39 33.78 9.63
C HIS A 347 -22.36 33.61 8.11
N TYR A 348 -23.19 32.69 7.61
CA TYR A 348 -23.37 32.41 6.19
C TYR A 348 -24.85 32.34 5.83
N GLY A 349 -25.14 32.50 4.56
CA GLY A 349 -26.47 32.33 4.01
C GLY A 349 -26.95 33.49 3.16
N PRO A 350 -28.18 33.41 2.70
CA PRO A 350 -29.21 32.42 3.04
C PRO A 350 -28.81 31.00 2.62
N CYS A 351 -29.13 30.02 3.46
CA CYS A 351 -28.82 28.60 3.17
C CYS A 351 -29.88 28.00 2.25
N ASP A 352 -29.45 27.19 1.27
CA ASP A 352 -30.31 26.26 0.56
C ASP A 352 -30.32 24.92 1.29
N SER A 353 -31.50 24.34 1.54
CA SER A 353 -31.64 23.13 2.34
C SER A 353 -32.35 22.03 1.58
N PHE A 354 -31.90 20.78 1.77
CA PHE A 354 -32.51 19.60 1.16
C PHE A 354 -32.29 18.37 2.02
N VAL A 355 -32.99 17.28 1.70
CA VAL A 355 -32.82 15.99 2.36
C VAL A 355 -32.22 14.98 1.39
N SER A 356 -31.22 14.23 1.84
CA SER A 356 -30.65 13.09 1.14
C SER A 356 -31.10 11.78 1.77
N GLU A 357 -31.32 10.78 0.91
CA GLU A 357 -31.64 9.42 1.30
C GLU A 357 -30.41 8.53 1.16
N HIS A 358 -30.09 7.78 2.17
CA HIS A 358 -28.96 6.89 2.22
C HIS A 358 -29.35 5.50 2.69
N PHE A 359 -28.46 4.54 2.41
CA PHE A 359 -28.59 3.18 2.89
C PHE A 359 -27.28 2.73 3.49
N THR A 360 -27.36 1.99 4.59
CA THR A 360 -26.21 1.28 5.11
C THR A 360 -25.65 0.33 4.04
N GLN A 361 -24.35 0.14 4.00
CA GLN A 361 -23.68 -0.68 3.00
C GLN A 361 -23.12 -1.94 3.64
N PRO A 362 -23.22 -3.09 2.96
CA PRO A 362 -22.56 -4.31 3.43
C PRO A 362 -21.04 -4.14 3.44
N PRO A 363 -20.31 -4.97 4.19
CA PRO A 363 -18.86 -5.00 4.10
C PRO A 363 -18.43 -5.24 2.64
N ARG A 364 -17.44 -4.48 2.17
CA ARG A 364 -16.92 -4.67 0.79
C ARG A 364 -16.35 -6.07 0.62
N GLN A 365 -16.53 -6.63 -0.56
CA GLN A 365 -15.85 -7.87 -0.94
C GLN A 365 -14.33 -7.70 -0.86
N TYR A 366 -13.63 -8.81 -0.61
CA TYR A 366 -12.18 -8.77 -0.70
C TYR A 366 -11.74 -8.60 -2.15
N THR A 367 -10.90 -7.62 -2.37
CA THR A 367 -10.06 -7.48 -3.57
C THR A 367 -8.66 -8.01 -3.25
N GLU A 368 -7.81 -8.17 -4.25
CA GLU A 368 -6.41 -8.55 -4.01
C GLU A 368 -5.70 -7.52 -3.12
N ASP A 369 -6.00 -6.22 -3.27
CA ASP A 369 -5.50 -5.15 -2.40
C ASP A 369 -5.94 -5.37 -0.94
N LEU A 370 -7.23 -5.55 -0.67
CA LEU A 370 -7.76 -5.77 0.68
C LEU A 370 -7.26 -7.08 1.33
N CYS A 371 -7.09 -8.13 0.54
CA CYS A 371 -6.49 -9.38 1.00
C CYS A 371 -5.03 -9.18 1.45
N CYS A 372 -4.28 -8.38 0.74
CA CYS A 372 -2.91 -8.02 1.11
C CYS A 372 -2.86 -7.11 2.34
N GLU A 373 -3.76 -6.12 2.45
CA GLU A 373 -3.79 -5.12 3.54
C GLU A 373 -3.99 -5.74 4.93
N ARG A 374 -4.88 -6.72 5.05
CA ARG A 374 -5.16 -7.36 6.34
C ARG A 374 -4.06 -8.33 6.80
N GLY A 375 -2.91 -8.32 6.14
CA GLY A 375 -1.78 -9.16 6.53
C GLY A 375 -2.02 -10.66 6.31
N ILE A 376 -3.05 -11.02 5.54
CA ILE A 376 -3.36 -12.42 5.24
C ILE A 376 -2.12 -13.12 4.68
N ARG A 377 -1.38 -12.48 3.79
CA ARG A 377 -0.07 -12.97 3.33
C ARG A 377 1.00 -12.88 4.42
N ASN A 378 1.09 -11.79 5.18
CA ASN A 378 2.15 -11.58 6.19
C ASN A 378 1.98 -12.46 7.41
N HIS A 379 0.75 -12.69 7.91
CA HIS A 379 0.50 -13.66 8.99
C HIS A 379 0.78 -15.10 8.57
N LEU A 380 0.51 -15.41 7.30
CA LEU A 380 0.73 -16.75 6.76
C LEU A 380 2.18 -16.96 6.30
N GLN A 381 2.90 -15.92 5.84
CA GLN A 381 4.33 -16.02 5.51
C GLN A 381 5.23 -15.98 6.75
N LYS A 382 4.88 -15.19 7.76
CA LYS A 382 5.66 -15.11 9.01
C LYS A 382 5.44 -16.31 9.93
N GLY A 383 4.56 -17.28 9.53
CA GLY A 383 4.41 -18.55 10.23
C GLY A 383 4.38 -18.37 11.73
N ALA A 384 3.33 -17.71 12.24
CA ALA A 384 3.05 -17.75 13.66
C ALA A 384 2.60 -19.17 14.03
N ILE A 385 3.55 -20.03 14.21
CA ILE A 385 3.47 -21.11 15.20
C ILE A 385 4.33 -20.60 16.35
N PRO A 386 3.76 -20.50 17.56
CA PRO A 386 4.52 -20.07 18.74
C PRO A 386 5.73 -20.94 18.97
#